data_17ebbad5d814a18709e61fc663404d4e
#
_entry.id   17ebbad5d814a18709e61fc663404d4e
#
_cell.length_a   1.000
_cell.length_b   1.000
_cell.length_c   1.000
_cell.angle_alpha   90.00
_cell.angle_beta   90.00
_cell.angle_gamma   90.00
#
_symmetry.space_group_name_H-M   'P 1'
#
loop_
_entity.id
_entity.type
_entity.pdbx_description
1 polymer ?
#
loop_
_entity_poly.entity_id
_entity_poly.type
_entity_poly.pdbx_seq_one_letter_code
_entity_poly.pdbx_strand_id
1 'polypeptide(L)'
;DKHGAQELLMPALIPEDVYISSGRREAFGSNMFALKDRYNKNYVLGPTHEELFAMAAMMDGKSYKDFPYNLYQIQTKYRDETRPRYGLIRVREFIMKDAYSFDTDLAGLDESYAKMYDAYNCIFDRLKLNYKIVKADTGAMGGLLSEEYQALSTIGEDTVVGCEGCDFASNMEICEVVDTIEADSSEELAMEKVYTPNVGTIEEVAGFFGKEPSDFVKTLIYKADGNLVAFILPGDRELNETKATKLLKAVELEMASAEDVEKVTHARVGFAGPVGLEIPVYMDRMVAKKKNFIVGANESDHHIKNVNLKDFEVAETADLCEVKEGDICPSCGKPLTFDHGIEVGNLFKLGTKYSDSLGLEYLDQNNKLQPVWMGSYGIGLERCMAAVADQYHDDNGLIWPEEIAPFKAAIVIVSAKDEAQKEAAEKLYAYAQEKGYDILLDDRNERPGVKFKDMELIGIPYRITLGKGVKDGKAELVKRSEGQKQ
;
A
#
# COMPACT_ATOMS: atom_id res chain seq x y z
N ASP A 1 -3.50 23.88 4.76
CA ASP A 1 -3.30 25.32 5.15
C ASP A 1 -2.84 25.50 6.60
N LYS A 2 -3.45 24.82 7.59
CA LYS A 2 -3.07 24.97 9.01
C LYS A 2 -1.62 24.58 9.30
N HIS A 3 -1.04 23.69 8.52
CA HIS A 3 0.34 23.23 8.64
C HIS A 3 1.30 23.95 7.69
N GLY A 4 0.88 25.09 7.09
CA GLY A 4 1.72 25.99 6.29
C GLY A 4 1.90 25.59 4.83
N ALA A 5 1.15 24.58 4.33
CA ALA A 5 1.21 24.22 2.92
C ALA A 5 0.40 25.19 2.04
N GLN A 6 0.89 25.44 0.82
CA GLN A 6 0.27 26.32 -0.18
C GLN A 6 -0.24 25.50 -1.35
N GLU A 7 -1.43 25.84 -1.86
CA GLU A 7 -2.09 25.13 -2.94
C GLU A 7 -1.63 25.63 -4.30
N LEU A 8 -1.26 24.69 -5.18
CA LEU A 8 -1.02 24.89 -6.61
C LEU A 8 -1.85 23.88 -7.41
N LEU A 9 -1.95 24.07 -8.72
CA LEU A 9 -2.51 23.07 -9.62
C LEU A 9 -1.55 22.88 -10.80
N MET A 10 -0.99 21.68 -10.91
CA MET A 10 -0.08 21.29 -11.99
C MET A 10 -0.82 20.65 -13.15
N PRO A 11 -0.27 20.66 -14.39
CA PRO A 11 -0.86 19.94 -15.51
C PRO A 11 -0.92 18.42 -15.29
N ALA A 12 -2.02 17.78 -15.72
CA ALA A 12 -2.13 16.32 -15.76
C ALA A 12 -1.50 15.72 -17.02
N LEU A 13 -1.49 16.47 -18.14
CA LEU A 13 -0.81 16.10 -19.39
C LEU A 13 0.61 16.65 -19.37
N ILE A 14 1.59 15.76 -19.33
CA ILE A 14 2.99 16.09 -19.04
C ILE A 14 3.89 15.61 -20.18
N PRO A 15 4.85 16.40 -20.64
CA PRO A 15 5.86 15.93 -21.56
C PRO A 15 6.62 14.72 -20.98
N GLU A 16 6.79 13.66 -21.77
CA GLU A 16 7.44 12.41 -21.32
C GLU A 16 8.88 12.64 -20.83
N ASP A 17 9.58 13.62 -21.40
CA ASP A 17 10.97 13.98 -21.06
C ASP A 17 11.15 14.28 -19.57
N VAL A 18 10.13 14.82 -18.92
CA VAL A 18 10.13 15.15 -17.48
C VAL A 18 10.36 13.87 -16.64
N TYR A 19 9.66 12.79 -16.96
CA TYR A 19 9.81 11.51 -16.26
C TYR A 19 11.03 10.71 -16.71
N ILE A 20 11.49 10.91 -17.95
CA ILE A 20 12.77 10.34 -18.42
C ILE A 20 13.93 10.95 -17.62
N SER A 21 13.92 12.25 -17.38
CA SER A 21 14.97 12.95 -16.62
C SER A 21 15.13 12.46 -15.19
N SER A 22 14.04 12.04 -14.55
CA SER A 22 14.06 11.47 -13.19
C SER A 22 14.31 9.95 -13.14
N GLY A 23 14.35 9.28 -14.30
CA GLY A 23 14.40 7.82 -14.43
C GLY A 23 13.07 7.11 -14.14
N ARG A 24 12.01 7.86 -13.81
CA ARG A 24 10.73 7.27 -13.41
C ARG A 24 9.88 6.79 -14.59
N ARG A 25 10.18 7.24 -15.82
CA ARG A 25 9.52 6.68 -17.00
C ARG A 25 9.76 5.18 -17.12
N GLU A 26 10.98 4.74 -16.85
CA GLU A 26 11.34 3.32 -16.84
C GLU A 26 10.78 2.60 -15.61
N ALA A 27 10.91 3.18 -14.42
CA ALA A 27 10.42 2.59 -13.18
C ALA A 27 8.91 2.37 -13.15
N PHE A 28 8.10 3.25 -13.77
CA PHE A 28 6.65 3.05 -13.91
C PHE A 28 6.31 2.10 -15.07
N GLY A 29 7.17 2.00 -16.09
CA GLY A 29 6.99 1.09 -17.22
C GLY A 29 5.60 1.24 -17.88
N SER A 30 4.90 0.12 -17.99
CA SER A 30 3.55 0.04 -18.59
C SER A 30 2.44 0.65 -17.73
N ASN A 31 2.70 0.90 -16.43
CA ASN A 31 1.70 1.52 -15.55
C ASN A 31 1.50 3.02 -15.81
N MET A 32 2.30 3.63 -16.69
CA MET A 32 2.16 5.02 -17.08
C MET A 32 1.44 5.14 -18.42
N PHE A 33 0.27 5.81 -18.44
CA PHE A 33 -0.41 6.14 -19.69
C PHE A 33 0.46 7.05 -20.55
N ALA A 34 0.89 6.55 -21.71
CA ALA A 34 1.68 7.28 -22.69
C ALA A 34 0.90 7.52 -23.99
N LEU A 35 1.03 8.72 -24.54
CA LEU A 35 0.30 9.14 -25.74
C LEU A 35 1.16 10.06 -26.61
N LYS A 36 0.72 10.28 -27.83
CA LYS A 36 1.36 11.23 -28.75
C LYS A 36 0.40 12.31 -29.19
N ASP A 37 0.89 13.53 -29.31
CA ASP A 37 0.11 14.61 -29.90
C ASP A 37 0.07 14.52 -31.43
N ARG A 38 -0.63 15.47 -32.07
CA ARG A 38 -0.73 15.57 -33.53
C ARG A 38 0.59 15.81 -34.25
N TYR A 39 1.62 16.24 -33.54
CA TYR A 39 2.98 16.47 -34.02
C TYR A 39 3.94 15.34 -33.68
N ASN A 40 3.40 14.21 -33.18
CA ASN A 40 4.15 13.02 -32.81
C ASN A 40 5.10 13.23 -31.59
N LYS A 41 4.83 14.24 -30.76
CA LYS A 41 5.53 14.44 -29.50
C LYS A 41 4.94 13.53 -28.41
N ASN A 42 5.81 12.95 -27.60
CA ASN A 42 5.41 12.07 -26.52
C ASN A 42 4.96 12.83 -25.28
N TYR A 43 3.86 12.39 -24.71
CA TYR A 43 3.30 12.85 -23.46
C TYR A 43 2.89 11.67 -22.59
N VAL A 44 2.72 11.91 -21.30
CA VAL A 44 2.17 10.98 -20.35
C VAL A 44 1.06 11.65 -19.53
N LEU A 45 0.16 10.86 -19.00
CA LEU A 45 -0.77 11.32 -17.96
C LEU A 45 -0.12 11.11 -16.60
N GLY A 46 -0.08 12.15 -15.76
CA GLY A 46 0.66 12.16 -14.51
C GLY A 46 0.17 11.14 -13.49
N PRO A 47 0.98 10.11 -13.13
CA PRO A 47 0.66 9.17 -12.05
C PRO A 47 0.89 9.78 -10.66
N THR A 48 1.74 10.80 -10.57
CA THR A 48 2.13 11.60 -9.41
C THR A 48 2.97 12.79 -9.92
N HIS A 49 3.36 13.76 -9.12
CA HIS A 49 3.86 15.04 -9.64
C HIS A 49 5.16 15.54 -8.99
N GLU A 50 6.00 14.68 -8.44
CA GLU A 50 7.27 15.06 -7.80
C GLU A 50 8.11 15.94 -8.72
N GLU A 51 8.26 15.53 -9.99
CA GLU A 51 9.06 16.24 -11.00
C GLU A 51 8.53 17.64 -11.26
N LEU A 52 7.21 17.79 -11.44
CA LEU A 52 6.63 19.10 -11.74
C LEU A 52 6.73 20.05 -10.57
N PHE A 53 6.54 19.56 -9.34
CA PHE A 53 6.72 20.37 -8.14
C PHE A 53 8.19 20.72 -7.90
N ALA A 54 9.13 19.82 -8.19
CA ALA A 54 10.56 20.14 -8.19
C ALA A 54 10.89 21.24 -9.22
N MET A 55 10.34 21.15 -10.45
CA MET A 55 10.50 22.19 -11.45
C MET A 55 9.91 23.53 -11.03
N ALA A 56 8.75 23.53 -10.37
CA ALA A 56 8.17 24.76 -9.80
C ALA A 56 9.08 25.35 -8.72
N ALA A 57 9.61 24.51 -7.84
CA ALA A 57 10.55 24.92 -6.81
C ALA A 57 11.84 25.55 -7.39
N MET A 58 12.32 25.07 -8.53
CA MET A 58 13.47 25.66 -9.25
C MET A 58 13.22 27.08 -9.74
N MET A 59 11.97 27.49 -9.92
CA MET A 59 11.64 28.84 -10.39
C MET A 59 11.85 29.90 -9.29
N ASP A 60 11.50 29.58 -8.05
CA ASP A 60 11.46 30.53 -6.93
C ASP A 60 12.53 30.27 -5.85
N GLY A 61 12.82 29.02 -5.50
CA GLY A 61 13.79 28.66 -4.45
C GLY A 61 15.23 28.75 -4.93
N LYS A 62 15.91 29.87 -4.66
CA LYS A 62 17.31 30.12 -5.10
C LYS A 62 18.30 30.20 -3.94
N SER A 63 17.85 30.45 -2.74
CA SER A 63 18.67 30.69 -1.57
C SER A 63 18.14 29.90 -0.37
N TYR A 64 19.02 29.53 0.54
CA TYR A 64 18.63 28.90 1.81
C TYR A 64 17.57 29.67 2.59
N LYS A 65 17.39 30.98 2.31
CA LYS A 65 16.36 31.81 2.95
C LYS A 65 14.96 31.58 2.43
N ASP A 66 14.84 30.97 1.26
CA ASP A 66 13.55 30.68 0.61
C ASP A 66 12.92 29.41 1.18
N PHE A 67 13.67 28.59 1.90
CA PHE A 67 13.26 27.33 2.51
C PHE A 67 13.08 27.42 4.03
N PRO A 68 12.29 26.54 4.67
CA PRO A 68 11.48 25.50 4.06
C PRO A 68 10.14 26.01 3.55
N TYR A 69 9.52 25.26 2.62
CA TYR A 69 8.12 25.45 2.24
C TYR A 69 7.48 24.14 1.79
N ASN A 70 6.15 24.12 1.77
CA ASN A 70 5.37 22.95 1.40
C ASN A 70 4.28 23.35 0.39
N LEU A 71 4.19 22.63 -0.71
CA LEU A 71 3.24 22.85 -1.80
C LEU A 71 2.35 21.63 -1.93
N TYR A 72 1.05 21.82 -2.24
CA TYR A 72 0.14 20.70 -2.47
C TYR A 72 -0.86 20.99 -3.58
N GLN A 73 -1.46 19.91 -4.08
CA GLN A 73 -2.60 19.97 -4.97
C GLN A 73 -3.63 18.90 -4.61
N ILE A 74 -4.84 19.08 -5.11
CA ILE A 74 -5.87 18.05 -5.17
C ILE A 74 -6.23 17.91 -6.64
N GLN A 75 -5.82 16.78 -7.26
CA GLN A 75 -5.89 16.61 -8.70
C GLN A 75 -6.05 15.15 -9.10
N THR A 76 -6.65 14.94 -10.28
CA THR A 76 -6.74 13.64 -10.93
C THR A 76 -5.37 13.09 -11.27
N LYS A 77 -5.15 11.80 -10.97
CA LYS A 77 -4.00 11.00 -11.33
C LYS A 77 -4.43 9.85 -12.22
N TYR A 78 -3.46 9.34 -13.00
CA TYR A 78 -3.71 8.28 -13.97
C TYR A 78 -2.65 7.18 -13.82
N ARG A 79 -3.11 5.95 -13.64
CA ARG A 79 -2.25 4.77 -13.63
C ARG A 79 -2.88 3.67 -14.46
N ASP A 80 -2.15 3.10 -15.42
CA ASP A 80 -2.66 2.03 -16.28
C ASP A 80 -2.64 0.69 -15.55
N GLU A 81 -3.49 0.61 -14.53
CA GLU A 81 -3.64 -0.59 -13.71
C GLU A 81 -4.07 -1.79 -14.57
N THR A 82 -3.29 -2.86 -14.49
CA THR A 82 -3.54 -4.08 -15.27
C THR A 82 -4.87 -4.73 -14.88
N ARG A 83 -5.24 -4.68 -13.60
CA ARG A 83 -6.46 -5.30 -13.05
C ARG A 83 -7.15 -4.34 -12.09
N PRO A 84 -7.94 -3.36 -12.58
CA PRO A 84 -8.80 -2.55 -11.73
C PRO A 84 -9.80 -3.46 -10.98
N ARG A 85 -10.00 -3.21 -9.68
CA ARG A 85 -10.86 -4.03 -8.84
C ARG A 85 -11.28 -3.30 -7.56
N TYR A 86 -12.20 -3.90 -6.80
CA TYR A 86 -12.73 -3.37 -5.53
C TYR A 86 -13.30 -1.95 -5.64
N GLY A 87 -14.13 -1.71 -6.68
CA GLY A 87 -14.84 -0.44 -6.86
C GLY A 87 -13.88 0.75 -6.98
N LEU A 88 -13.81 1.59 -5.96
CA LEU A 88 -12.99 2.80 -5.95
C LEU A 88 -11.58 2.61 -5.35
N ILE A 89 -11.24 1.42 -4.90
CA ILE A 89 -9.95 1.18 -4.21
C ILE A 89 -8.80 1.10 -5.22
N ARG A 90 -9.01 0.40 -6.36
CA ARG A 90 -7.99 0.23 -7.39
C ARG A 90 -8.55 0.56 -8.78
N VAL A 91 -8.31 1.77 -9.21
CA VAL A 91 -8.84 2.35 -10.45
C VAL A 91 -7.73 2.98 -11.28
N ARG A 92 -8.02 3.28 -12.56
CA ARG A 92 -7.06 3.90 -13.49
C ARG A 92 -7.02 5.42 -13.43
N GLU A 93 -8.11 6.03 -12.99
CA GLU A 93 -8.26 7.48 -12.82
C GLU A 93 -8.80 7.73 -11.40
N PHE A 94 -8.14 8.56 -10.62
CA PHE A 94 -8.50 8.86 -9.24
C PHE A 94 -8.01 10.24 -8.82
N ILE A 95 -8.62 10.81 -7.80
CA ILE A 95 -8.21 12.09 -7.22
C ILE A 95 -7.24 11.82 -6.06
N MET A 96 -6.11 12.49 -6.10
CA MET A 96 -5.12 12.46 -5.03
C MET A 96 -4.90 13.88 -4.48
N LYS A 97 -4.87 14.01 -3.17
CA LYS A 97 -4.18 15.12 -2.53
C LYS A 97 -2.71 14.72 -2.46
N ASP A 98 -1.86 15.40 -3.18
CA ASP A 98 -0.42 15.21 -3.13
C ASP A 98 0.27 16.50 -2.70
N ALA A 99 1.19 16.38 -1.73
CA ALA A 99 1.97 17.49 -1.20
C ALA A 99 3.46 17.15 -1.26
N TYR A 100 4.28 18.19 -1.31
CA TYR A 100 5.72 18.11 -1.46
C TYR A 100 6.39 19.14 -0.58
N SER A 101 7.28 18.71 0.31
CA SER A 101 8.10 19.61 1.10
C SER A 101 9.47 19.81 0.46
N PHE A 102 10.03 20.99 0.67
CA PHE A 102 11.33 21.41 0.17
C PHE A 102 12.12 22.00 1.32
N ASP A 103 13.26 21.39 1.62
CA ASP A 103 14.05 21.68 2.81
C ASP A 103 15.54 21.78 2.44
N THR A 104 16.35 22.42 3.28
CA THR A 104 17.79 22.62 3.02
C THR A 104 18.65 21.43 3.44
N ASP A 105 18.16 20.59 4.34
CA ASP A 105 18.91 19.46 4.88
C ASP A 105 17.97 18.38 5.43
N LEU A 106 18.55 17.29 5.90
CA LEU A 106 17.79 16.18 6.48
C LEU A 106 17.01 16.58 7.74
N ALA A 107 17.57 17.45 8.56
CA ALA A 107 16.88 17.90 9.78
C ALA A 107 15.63 18.73 9.45
N GLY A 108 15.73 19.62 8.45
CA GLY A 108 14.57 20.34 7.90
C GLY A 108 13.53 19.39 7.32
N LEU A 109 13.96 18.41 6.54
CA LEU A 109 13.05 17.37 6.03
C LEU A 109 12.35 16.60 7.15
N ASP A 110 13.07 16.28 8.24
CA ASP A 110 12.47 15.60 9.40
C ASP A 110 11.39 16.45 10.07
N GLU A 111 11.61 17.78 10.19
CA GLU A 111 10.60 18.72 10.71
C GLU A 111 9.38 18.83 9.78
N SER A 112 9.60 18.94 8.49
CA SER A 112 8.53 19.00 7.48
C SER A 112 7.72 17.68 7.46
N TYR A 113 8.40 16.55 7.56
CA TYR A 113 7.78 15.23 7.66
C TYR A 113 6.90 15.11 8.90
N ALA A 114 7.40 15.54 10.08
CA ALA A 114 6.63 15.50 11.32
C ALA A 114 5.34 16.35 11.22
N LYS A 115 5.41 17.54 10.61
CA LYS A 115 4.23 18.38 10.37
C LYS A 115 3.19 17.69 9.47
N MET A 116 3.65 16.99 8.45
CA MET A 116 2.76 16.26 7.54
C MET A 116 2.19 14.99 8.20
N TYR A 117 2.97 14.31 9.02
CA TYR A 117 2.51 13.19 9.85
C TYR A 117 1.37 13.60 10.78
N ASP A 118 1.51 14.73 11.49
CA ASP A 118 0.46 15.30 12.34
C ASP A 118 -0.78 15.71 11.53
N ALA A 119 -0.57 16.29 10.34
CA ALA A 119 -1.67 16.66 9.46
C ALA A 119 -2.47 15.44 9.00
N TYR A 120 -1.80 14.34 8.66
CA TYR A 120 -2.43 13.09 8.24
C TYR A 120 -3.22 12.45 9.37
N ASN A 121 -2.66 12.38 10.58
CA ASN A 121 -3.38 11.92 11.76
C ASN A 121 -4.67 12.74 11.96
N CYS A 122 -4.58 14.08 11.92
CA CYS A 122 -5.75 14.94 12.01
C CYS A 122 -6.80 14.67 10.91
N ILE A 123 -6.37 14.38 9.67
CA ILE A 123 -7.27 14.10 8.56
C ILE A 123 -7.99 12.76 8.79
N PHE A 124 -7.25 11.68 9.05
CA PHE A 124 -7.83 10.34 9.18
C PHE A 124 -8.66 10.18 10.46
N ASP A 125 -8.27 10.85 11.55
CA ASP A 125 -9.09 10.92 12.79
C ASP A 125 -10.42 11.65 12.54
N ARG A 126 -10.42 12.74 11.74
CA ARG A 126 -11.65 13.44 11.36
C ARG A 126 -12.54 12.60 10.43
N LEU A 127 -11.95 11.77 9.59
CA LEU A 127 -12.67 10.79 8.77
C LEU A 127 -13.19 9.62 9.61
N LYS A 128 -12.81 9.53 10.90
CA LYS A 128 -13.14 8.44 11.81
C LYS A 128 -12.61 7.08 11.34
N LEU A 129 -11.58 7.05 10.53
CA LEU A 129 -10.98 5.80 10.07
C LEU A 129 -10.29 5.06 11.22
N ASN A 130 -10.51 3.76 11.28
CA ASN A 130 -9.69 2.85 12.06
C ASN A 130 -8.51 2.43 11.19
N TYR A 131 -7.29 2.88 11.53
CA TYR A 131 -6.11 2.67 10.72
C TYR A 131 -4.87 2.30 11.54
N LYS A 132 -3.89 1.72 10.88
CA LYS A 132 -2.52 1.56 11.38
C LYS A 132 -1.55 2.30 10.47
N ILE A 133 -0.49 2.85 11.06
CA ILE A 133 0.64 3.44 10.32
C ILE A 133 1.70 2.36 10.25
N VAL A 134 2.09 1.98 9.04
CA VAL A 134 3.02 0.88 8.81
C VAL A 134 4.24 1.36 8.05
N LYS A 135 5.40 0.81 8.39
CA LYS A 135 6.59 0.96 7.55
C LYS A 135 6.38 0.21 6.25
N ALA A 136 6.75 0.82 5.14
CA ALA A 136 6.56 0.28 3.80
C ALA A 136 7.81 0.41 2.94
N ASP A 137 7.79 -0.28 1.79
CA ASP A 137 8.80 -0.12 0.76
C ASP A 137 8.67 1.25 0.10
N THR A 138 9.80 1.82 -0.31
CA THR A 138 9.82 3.06 -1.09
C THR A 138 9.48 2.84 -2.56
N GLY A 139 9.58 1.62 -3.07
CA GLY A 139 9.19 1.21 -4.42
C GLY A 139 9.76 2.11 -5.52
N ALA A 140 8.97 2.35 -6.57
CA ALA A 140 9.31 3.24 -7.68
C ALA A 140 9.53 4.70 -7.26
N MET A 141 9.00 5.13 -6.11
CA MET A 141 9.23 6.45 -5.56
C MET A 141 10.68 6.63 -5.12
N GLY A 142 11.27 5.60 -4.52
CA GLY A 142 12.60 5.64 -3.91
C GLY A 142 12.65 6.56 -2.69
N GLY A 143 13.86 6.86 -2.21
CA GLY A 143 14.07 7.71 -1.06
C GLY A 143 14.53 6.93 0.18
N LEU A 144 14.41 7.57 1.36
CA LEU A 144 14.99 7.09 2.61
C LEU A 144 13.99 6.37 3.52
N LEU A 145 12.70 6.71 3.42
CA LEU A 145 11.64 6.20 4.30
C LEU A 145 10.29 6.26 3.57
N SER A 146 9.46 5.25 3.79
CA SER A 146 8.05 5.23 3.44
C SER A 146 7.23 4.76 4.64
N GLU A 147 6.13 5.47 4.94
CA GLU A 147 5.13 5.07 5.92
C GLU A 147 3.74 5.19 5.31
N GLU A 148 2.98 4.11 5.40
CA GLU A 148 1.61 4.02 4.86
C GLU A 148 0.57 4.09 5.96
N TYR A 149 -0.52 4.79 5.67
CA TYR A 149 -1.75 4.74 6.47
C TYR A 149 -2.65 3.67 5.90
N GLN A 150 -2.78 2.55 6.62
CA GLN A 150 -3.56 1.39 6.25
C GLN A 150 -4.88 1.39 7.02
N ALA A 151 -5.99 1.73 6.34
CA ALA A 151 -7.32 1.59 6.92
C ALA A 151 -7.67 0.10 7.05
N LEU A 152 -7.95 -0.36 8.27
CA LEU A 152 -8.21 -1.78 8.53
C LEU A 152 -9.55 -2.20 7.90
N SER A 153 -9.51 -3.24 7.07
CA SER A 153 -10.67 -3.73 6.33
C SER A 153 -10.45 -5.15 5.86
N THR A 154 -11.47 -5.99 5.98
CA THR A 154 -11.43 -7.38 5.50
C THR A 154 -11.35 -7.52 3.98
N ILE A 155 -11.69 -6.46 3.24
CA ILE A 155 -11.56 -6.39 1.78
C ILE A 155 -10.24 -5.73 1.34
N GLY A 156 -9.37 -5.34 2.30
CA GLY A 156 -8.08 -4.74 2.01
C GLY A 156 -7.16 -5.70 1.24
N GLU A 157 -6.40 -5.15 0.29
CA GLU A 157 -5.48 -5.93 -0.53
C GLU A 157 -4.15 -6.17 0.18
N ASP A 158 -3.76 -5.27 1.09
CA ASP A 158 -2.47 -5.31 1.76
C ASP A 158 -2.55 -6.12 3.06
N THR A 159 -1.52 -6.90 3.32
CA THR A 159 -1.35 -7.57 4.61
C THR A 159 -0.58 -6.66 5.56
N VAL A 160 -1.26 -6.26 6.63
CA VAL A 160 -0.70 -5.44 7.70
C VAL A 160 -0.20 -6.36 8.81
N VAL A 161 1.10 -6.40 8.98
CA VAL A 161 1.75 -7.13 10.06
C VAL A 161 1.76 -6.26 11.31
N GLY A 162 1.09 -6.72 12.37
CA GLY A 162 0.99 -6.04 13.65
C GLY A 162 1.51 -6.88 14.81
N CYS A 163 1.46 -6.32 16.02
CA CYS A 163 1.80 -7.01 17.26
C CYS A 163 0.81 -6.62 18.36
N GLU A 164 0.27 -7.61 19.08
CA GLU A 164 -0.60 -7.33 20.24
C GLU A 164 0.16 -6.79 21.45
N GLY A 165 1.47 -6.92 21.46
CA GLY A 165 2.31 -6.58 22.60
C GLY A 165 2.94 -5.21 22.59
N CYS A 166 2.94 -4.53 21.45
CA CYS A 166 3.51 -3.19 21.26
C CYS A 166 2.95 -2.53 19.98
N ASP A 167 3.32 -1.28 19.73
CA ASP A 167 2.87 -0.49 18.58
C ASP A 167 3.59 -0.84 17.26
N PHE A 168 4.26 -2.01 17.18
CA PHE A 168 4.92 -2.44 15.95
C PHE A 168 3.88 -2.70 14.86
N ALA A 169 4.08 -2.06 13.70
CA ALA A 169 3.33 -2.33 12.50
C ALA A 169 4.24 -2.19 11.27
N SER A 170 4.08 -3.08 10.30
CA SER A 170 4.85 -3.11 9.06
C SER A 170 4.00 -3.66 7.92
N ASN A 171 4.30 -3.24 6.69
CA ASN A 171 3.85 -3.96 5.52
C ASN A 171 4.60 -5.32 5.47
N MET A 172 3.91 -6.36 5.00
CA MET A 172 4.48 -7.71 4.88
C MET A 172 5.74 -7.75 4.02
N GLU A 173 5.77 -6.93 2.97
CA GLU A 173 6.87 -6.87 2.00
C GLU A 173 8.23 -6.52 2.61
N ILE A 174 8.27 -5.78 3.72
CA ILE A 174 9.53 -5.36 4.36
C ILE A 174 9.69 -5.85 5.79
N CYS A 175 8.69 -6.55 6.33
CA CYS A 175 8.75 -7.03 7.71
C CYS A 175 9.91 -8.02 7.88
N GLU A 176 10.78 -7.74 8.87
CA GLU A 176 11.92 -8.60 9.18
C GLU A 176 11.45 -9.89 9.86
N VAL A 177 11.96 -11.03 9.39
CA VAL A 177 11.78 -12.31 10.06
C VAL A 177 12.81 -12.43 11.17
N VAL A 178 12.37 -12.46 12.44
CA VAL A 178 13.29 -12.69 13.56
C VAL A 178 13.74 -14.15 13.55
N ASP A 179 15.03 -14.36 13.36
CA ASP A 179 15.61 -15.70 13.34
C ASP A 179 15.74 -16.25 14.77
N THR A 180 14.82 -17.13 15.14
CA THR A 180 14.79 -17.81 16.44
C THR A 180 15.36 -19.23 16.39
N ILE A 181 15.86 -19.68 15.23
CA ILE A 181 16.44 -21.02 15.08
C ILE A 181 17.78 -21.09 15.82
N GLU A 182 17.89 -22.04 16.73
CA GLU A 182 19.19 -22.38 17.32
C GLU A 182 20.07 -23.11 16.30
N ALA A 183 21.37 -22.86 16.34
CA ALA A 183 22.31 -23.54 15.47
C ALA A 183 22.31 -25.07 15.75
N ASP A 184 22.11 -25.86 14.72
CA ASP A 184 22.17 -27.32 14.83
C ASP A 184 23.58 -27.78 15.23
N SER A 185 23.68 -28.42 16.37
CA SER A 185 24.93 -28.96 16.91
C SER A 185 25.23 -30.41 16.52
N SER A 186 24.41 -31.03 15.71
CA SER A 186 24.57 -32.40 15.23
C SER A 186 25.86 -32.58 14.39
N GLU A 187 26.40 -33.80 14.35
CA GLU A 187 27.47 -34.12 13.43
C GLU A 187 26.99 -34.11 11.98
N GLU A 188 27.84 -33.61 11.09
CA GLU A 188 27.56 -33.65 9.67
C GLU A 188 27.67 -35.05 9.13
N LEU A 189 26.58 -35.53 8.49
CA LEU A 189 26.53 -36.84 7.89
C LEU A 189 26.93 -36.77 6.41
N ALA A 190 27.27 -37.92 5.82
CA ALA A 190 27.54 -38.01 4.40
C ALA A 190 26.27 -37.87 3.59
N MET A 191 26.33 -37.09 2.49
CA MET A 191 25.23 -36.95 1.56
C MET A 191 24.76 -38.33 1.03
N GLU A 192 23.46 -38.48 0.88
CA GLU A 192 22.84 -39.68 0.31
C GLU A 192 21.72 -39.30 -0.64
N LYS A 193 21.85 -39.72 -1.90
CA LYS A 193 20.80 -39.57 -2.92
C LYS A 193 19.72 -40.59 -2.72
N VAL A 194 18.47 -40.18 -2.70
CA VAL A 194 17.29 -41.04 -2.48
C VAL A 194 16.33 -40.91 -3.65
N TYR A 195 15.85 -42.05 -4.14
CA TYR A 195 14.82 -42.12 -5.18
C TYR A 195 13.45 -41.79 -4.57
N THR A 196 12.80 -40.76 -5.06
CA THR A 196 11.51 -40.21 -4.57
C THR A 196 10.54 -40.02 -5.74
N PRO A 197 9.95 -41.08 -6.24
CA PRO A 197 9.15 -41.05 -7.47
C PRO A 197 7.86 -40.21 -7.28
N ASN A 198 7.62 -39.28 -8.18
CA ASN A 198 6.44 -38.40 -8.21
C ASN A 198 6.22 -37.56 -6.92
N VAL A 199 7.28 -37.21 -6.21
CA VAL A 199 7.26 -36.44 -4.97
C VAL A 199 7.97 -35.12 -5.25
N GLY A 200 7.23 -34.07 -5.59
CA GLY A 200 7.78 -32.77 -6.07
C GLY A 200 7.41 -31.56 -5.23
N THR A 201 6.43 -31.67 -4.32
CA THR A 201 6.09 -30.58 -3.39
C THR A 201 6.70 -30.84 -2.00
N ILE A 202 6.89 -29.78 -1.22
CA ILE A 202 7.45 -29.91 0.14
C ILE A 202 6.59 -30.83 1.01
N GLU A 203 5.26 -30.76 0.90
CA GLU A 203 4.33 -31.61 1.66
C GLU A 203 4.47 -33.07 1.29
N GLU A 204 4.60 -33.39 -0.01
CA GLU A 204 4.80 -34.76 -0.50
C GLU A 204 6.16 -35.30 -0.03
N VAL A 205 7.22 -34.45 -0.13
CA VAL A 205 8.57 -34.84 0.31
C VAL A 205 8.61 -35.04 1.83
N ALA A 206 7.97 -34.15 2.61
CA ALA A 206 7.84 -34.28 4.06
C ALA A 206 7.11 -35.58 4.44
N GLY A 207 6.01 -35.88 3.77
CA GLY A 207 5.27 -37.14 3.94
C GLY A 207 6.10 -38.39 3.59
N PHE A 208 6.89 -38.35 2.50
CA PHE A 208 7.75 -39.45 2.06
C PHE A 208 8.86 -39.78 3.08
N PHE A 209 9.51 -38.74 3.65
CA PHE A 209 10.57 -38.89 4.63
C PHE A 209 10.07 -39.00 6.08
N GLY A 210 8.78 -38.75 6.34
CA GLY A 210 8.20 -38.72 7.69
C GLY A 210 8.82 -37.61 8.56
N LYS A 211 9.05 -36.45 7.97
CA LYS A 211 9.66 -35.28 8.59
C LYS A 211 8.76 -34.04 8.45
N GLU A 212 9.05 -33.00 9.21
CA GLU A 212 8.32 -31.71 9.10
C GLU A 212 8.84 -30.89 7.90
N PRO A 213 7.99 -30.08 7.25
CA PRO A 213 8.41 -29.18 6.17
C PRO A 213 9.63 -28.30 6.53
N SER A 214 9.75 -27.88 7.77
CA SER A 214 10.90 -27.10 8.28
C SER A 214 12.24 -27.85 8.26
N ASP A 215 12.26 -29.18 8.16
CA ASP A 215 13.50 -29.98 8.05
C ASP A 215 14.11 -29.95 6.64
N PHE A 216 13.36 -29.42 5.68
CA PHE A 216 13.76 -29.33 4.28
C PHE A 216 14.29 -27.93 3.96
N VAL A 217 15.07 -27.87 2.89
CA VAL A 217 15.50 -26.60 2.28
C VAL A 217 15.05 -26.65 0.82
N LYS A 218 14.17 -25.74 0.44
CA LYS A 218 13.69 -25.62 -0.94
C LYS A 218 14.57 -24.68 -1.75
N THR A 219 14.71 -24.97 -3.03
CA THR A 219 15.45 -24.16 -3.99
C THR A 219 14.48 -23.61 -5.03
N LEU A 220 14.40 -22.30 -5.13
CA LEU A 220 13.55 -21.59 -6.07
C LEU A 220 14.43 -20.92 -7.12
N ILE A 221 14.13 -21.16 -8.41
CA ILE A 221 14.84 -20.53 -9.52
C ILE A 221 14.05 -19.32 -9.99
N TYR A 222 14.71 -18.19 -10.06
CA TYR A 222 14.15 -16.91 -10.52
C TYR A 222 15.00 -16.33 -11.64
N LYS A 223 14.43 -15.37 -12.34
CA LYS A 223 15.11 -14.56 -13.36
C LYS A 223 15.15 -13.12 -12.89
N ALA A 224 16.34 -12.61 -12.62
CA ALA A 224 16.59 -11.22 -12.22
C ALA A 224 17.21 -10.48 -13.41
N ASP A 225 16.51 -9.48 -13.94
CA ASP A 225 16.93 -8.73 -15.13
C ASP A 225 17.41 -9.64 -16.26
N GLY A 226 16.69 -10.74 -16.50
CA GLY A 226 16.99 -11.75 -17.51
C GLY A 226 18.05 -12.80 -17.13
N ASN A 227 18.74 -12.69 -15.98
CA ASN A 227 19.73 -13.65 -15.50
C ASN A 227 19.13 -14.62 -14.48
N LEU A 228 19.43 -15.92 -14.62
CA LEU A 228 18.94 -16.93 -13.70
C LEU A 228 19.73 -16.90 -12.38
N VAL A 229 18.98 -16.95 -11.27
CA VAL A 229 19.48 -17.01 -9.90
C VAL A 229 18.68 -18.03 -9.10
N ALA A 230 19.26 -18.56 -8.02
CA ALA A 230 18.58 -19.47 -7.12
C ALA A 230 18.46 -18.87 -5.72
N PHE A 231 17.29 -19.04 -5.09
CA PHE A 231 17.05 -18.73 -3.69
C PHE A 231 16.84 -20.02 -2.92
N ILE A 232 17.51 -20.17 -1.78
CA ILE A 232 17.32 -21.31 -0.89
C ILE A 232 16.75 -20.84 0.46
N LEU A 233 15.67 -21.51 0.86
CA LEU A 233 14.82 -21.16 1.99
C LEU A 233 14.50 -22.41 2.82
N PRO A 234 14.15 -22.29 4.11
CA PRO A 234 13.48 -23.38 4.83
C PRO A 234 12.23 -23.83 4.07
N GLY A 235 11.95 -25.12 4.04
CA GLY A 235 10.86 -25.69 3.25
C GLY A 235 9.48 -25.15 3.62
N ASP A 236 9.29 -24.75 4.87
CA ASP A 236 8.04 -24.21 5.40
C ASP A 236 7.90 -22.67 5.20
N ARG A 237 8.84 -21.98 4.53
CA ARG A 237 8.83 -20.53 4.31
C ARG A 237 8.61 -20.19 2.83
N GLU A 238 8.06 -19.00 2.56
CA GLU A 238 7.95 -18.44 1.22
C GLU A 238 8.98 -17.34 0.99
N LEU A 239 9.36 -17.15 -0.29
CA LEU A 239 10.29 -16.09 -0.69
C LEU A 239 9.56 -14.74 -0.65
N ASN A 240 10.17 -13.78 0.00
CA ASN A 240 9.77 -12.38 -0.12
C ASN A 240 10.47 -11.76 -1.33
N GLU A 241 9.72 -11.61 -2.42
CA GLU A 241 10.26 -11.10 -3.69
C GLU A 241 10.78 -9.66 -3.57
N THR A 242 10.17 -8.83 -2.73
CA THR A 242 10.64 -7.45 -2.48
C THR A 242 12.02 -7.44 -1.83
N LYS A 243 12.24 -8.27 -0.80
CA LYS A 243 13.56 -8.41 -0.16
C LYS A 243 14.59 -8.97 -1.13
N ALA A 244 14.22 -9.97 -1.93
CA ALA A 244 15.08 -10.58 -2.93
C ALA A 244 15.47 -9.58 -4.04
N THR A 245 14.53 -8.80 -4.55
CA THR A 245 14.75 -7.75 -5.56
C THR A 245 15.73 -6.69 -5.04
N LYS A 246 15.56 -6.26 -3.78
CA LYS A 246 16.48 -5.31 -3.12
C LYS A 246 17.88 -5.86 -2.96
N LEU A 247 18.00 -7.12 -2.51
CA LEU A 247 19.31 -7.79 -2.36
C LEU A 247 20.07 -7.79 -3.68
N LEU A 248 19.39 -8.15 -4.76
CA LEU A 248 19.98 -8.23 -6.10
C LEU A 248 20.16 -6.85 -6.76
N LYS A 249 19.51 -5.81 -6.24
CA LYS A 249 19.38 -4.49 -6.89
C LYS A 249 18.81 -4.61 -8.30
N ALA A 250 17.92 -5.59 -8.51
CA ALA A 250 17.29 -5.86 -9.79
C ALA A 250 16.14 -4.88 -10.04
N VAL A 251 15.85 -4.63 -11.30
CA VAL A 251 14.65 -3.87 -11.73
C VAL A 251 13.45 -4.81 -11.85
N GLU A 252 13.68 -6.03 -12.31
CA GLU A 252 12.66 -7.04 -12.53
C GLU A 252 13.09 -8.39 -11.92
N LEU A 253 12.19 -9.01 -11.16
CA LEU A 253 12.36 -10.35 -10.60
C LEU A 253 11.12 -11.16 -10.90
N GLU A 254 11.26 -12.26 -11.61
CA GLU A 254 10.18 -13.16 -11.97
C GLU A 254 10.55 -14.63 -11.71
N MET A 255 9.57 -15.46 -11.37
CA MET A 255 9.80 -16.88 -11.24
C MET A 255 10.22 -17.47 -12.60
N ALA A 256 11.26 -18.27 -12.61
CA ALA A 256 11.75 -18.89 -13.84
C ALA A 256 10.72 -19.85 -14.45
N SER A 257 10.66 -19.89 -15.77
CA SER A 257 9.82 -20.85 -16.49
C SER A 257 10.28 -22.30 -16.24
N ALA A 258 9.39 -23.28 -16.42
CA ALA A 258 9.76 -24.70 -16.30
C ALA A 258 10.94 -25.06 -17.22
N GLU A 259 11.00 -24.47 -18.43
CA GLU A 259 12.09 -24.67 -19.38
C GLU A 259 13.42 -24.11 -18.86
N ASP A 260 13.39 -22.92 -18.24
CA ASP A 260 14.59 -22.33 -17.63
C ASP A 260 15.06 -23.15 -16.42
N VAL A 261 14.14 -23.67 -15.59
CA VAL A 261 14.47 -24.57 -14.48
C VAL A 261 15.13 -25.85 -14.99
N GLU A 262 14.54 -26.53 -15.98
CA GLU A 262 15.11 -27.77 -16.55
C GLU A 262 16.49 -27.53 -17.20
N LYS A 263 16.70 -26.37 -17.79
CA LYS A 263 17.99 -26.01 -18.41
C LYS A 263 19.13 -25.94 -17.41
N VAL A 264 18.89 -25.39 -16.20
CA VAL A 264 19.96 -25.19 -15.20
C VAL A 264 20.05 -26.30 -14.18
N THR A 265 18.97 -27.07 -13.96
CA THR A 265 18.93 -28.18 -12.98
C THR A 265 19.01 -29.54 -13.63
N HIS A 266 18.72 -29.64 -14.93
CA HIS A 266 18.53 -30.90 -15.65
C HIS A 266 17.38 -31.76 -15.13
N ALA A 267 16.47 -31.19 -14.36
CA ALA A 267 15.37 -31.84 -13.69
C ALA A 267 14.05 -31.08 -13.87
N ARG A 268 12.93 -31.80 -13.77
CA ARG A 268 11.60 -31.18 -13.73
C ARG A 268 11.48 -30.25 -12.50
N VAL A 269 10.58 -29.25 -12.59
CA VAL A 269 10.20 -28.43 -11.46
C VAL A 269 9.83 -29.32 -10.26
N GLY A 270 10.27 -28.93 -9.05
CA GLY A 270 10.08 -29.68 -7.81
C GLY A 270 11.32 -30.47 -7.37
N PHE A 271 12.36 -30.59 -8.22
CA PHE A 271 13.58 -31.35 -7.90
C PHE A 271 14.84 -30.50 -7.92
N ALA A 272 14.71 -29.18 -7.94
CA ALA A 272 15.83 -28.25 -7.86
C ALA A 272 16.52 -28.31 -6.49
N GLY A 273 17.84 -28.28 -6.49
CA GLY A 273 18.68 -28.25 -5.29
C GLY A 273 19.94 -27.40 -5.50
N PRO A 274 20.61 -26.94 -4.42
CA PRO A 274 21.79 -26.08 -4.52
C PRO A 274 23.05 -26.83 -4.92
N VAL A 275 23.11 -28.16 -4.71
CA VAL A 275 24.32 -28.97 -4.95
C VAL A 275 24.59 -29.13 -6.44
N GLY A 276 25.73 -28.63 -6.90
CA GLY A 276 26.13 -28.70 -8.30
C GLY A 276 25.42 -27.72 -9.22
N LEU A 277 24.74 -26.70 -8.68
CA LEU A 277 24.09 -25.66 -9.44
C LEU A 277 25.13 -24.62 -9.89
N GLU A 278 25.14 -24.26 -11.19
CA GLU A 278 26.16 -23.36 -11.76
C GLU A 278 25.70 -21.88 -11.81
N ILE A 279 24.51 -21.55 -11.29
CA ILE A 279 24.00 -20.19 -11.20
C ILE A 279 24.21 -19.63 -9.77
N PRO A 280 24.23 -18.30 -9.55
CA PRO A 280 24.37 -17.73 -8.21
C PRO A 280 23.24 -18.20 -7.27
N VAL A 281 23.63 -18.62 -6.06
CA VAL A 281 22.73 -19.10 -5.02
C VAL A 281 22.69 -18.10 -3.88
N TYR A 282 21.53 -17.57 -3.54
CA TYR A 282 21.27 -16.67 -2.43
C TYR A 282 20.52 -17.44 -1.34
N MET A 283 20.97 -17.29 -0.11
CA MET A 283 20.50 -18.13 0.99
C MET A 283 19.79 -17.30 2.07
N ASP A 284 18.63 -17.80 2.53
CA ASP A 284 18.04 -17.25 3.74
C ASP A 284 18.89 -17.57 4.97
N ARG A 285 19.01 -16.58 5.89
CA ARG A 285 19.84 -16.69 7.10
C ARG A 285 19.45 -17.85 8.03
N MET A 286 18.18 -18.28 8.03
CA MET A 286 17.72 -19.41 8.81
C MET A 286 18.30 -20.73 8.33
N VAL A 287 18.61 -20.88 7.04
CA VAL A 287 19.24 -22.08 6.48
C VAL A 287 20.68 -22.21 6.97
N ALA A 288 21.39 -21.10 7.22
CA ALA A 288 22.77 -21.09 7.67
C ALA A 288 22.98 -21.80 9.03
N LYS A 289 21.92 -21.98 9.81
CA LYS A 289 21.95 -22.65 11.12
C LYS A 289 21.59 -24.12 11.08
N LYS A 290 21.18 -24.63 9.93
CA LYS A 290 20.74 -26.01 9.74
C LYS A 290 21.88 -26.92 9.31
N LYS A 291 21.77 -28.21 9.64
CA LYS A 291 22.64 -29.28 9.15
C LYS A 291 21.82 -30.46 8.65
N ASN A 292 22.45 -31.27 7.81
CA ASN A 292 21.89 -32.53 7.35
C ASN A 292 20.48 -32.38 6.74
N PHE A 293 20.22 -31.23 6.09
CA PHE A 293 18.92 -30.95 5.50
C PHE A 293 18.69 -31.72 4.18
N ILE A 294 17.46 -31.75 3.72
CA ILE A 294 17.04 -32.46 2.50
C ILE A 294 16.73 -31.42 1.43
N VAL A 295 17.24 -31.65 0.22
CA VAL A 295 17.06 -30.79 -0.96
C VAL A 295 16.74 -31.60 -2.20
N GLY A 296 16.26 -30.97 -3.28
CA GLY A 296 16.21 -31.57 -4.60
C GLY A 296 17.60 -31.98 -5.10
N ALA A 297 17.66 -33.00 -5.95
CA ALA A 297 18.92 -33.59 -6.42
C ALA A 297 19.38 -33.07 -7.78
N ASN A 298 18.69 -32.08 -8.38
CA ASN A 298 18.86 -31.68 -9.78
C ASN A 298 18.74 -32.87 -10.74
N GLU A 299 17.92 -33.81 -10.35
CA GLU A 299 17.57 -35.00 -11.09
C GLU A 299 16.10 -35.36 -10.79
N SER A 300 15.28 -35.58 -11.83
CA SER A 300 13.87 -35.88 -11.65
C SER A 300 13.67 -37.14 -10.79
N ASP A 301 12.68 -37.07 -9.89
CA ASP A 301 12.35 -38.14 -8.95
C ASP A 301 13.47 -38.50 -7.94
N HIS A 302 14.37 -37.55 -7.64
CA HIS A 302 15.42 -37.73 -6.65
C HIS A 302 15.59 -36.54 -5.73
N HIS A 303 15.91 -36.80 -4.46
CA HIS A 303 16.34 -35.84 -3.42
C HIS A 303 17.67 -36.28 -2.82
N ILE A 304 18.38 -35.33 -2.21
CA ILE A 304 19.61 -35.57 -1.45
C ILE A 304 19.33 -35.22 0.00
N LYS A 305 19.57 -36.16 0.90
CA LYS A 305 19.56 -35.94 2.35
C LYS A 305 20.98 -35.71 2.86
N ASN A 306 21.08 -35.14 4.07
CA ASN A 306 22.33 -34.83 4.77
C ASN A 306 23.20 -33.80 4.02
N VAL A 307 22.57 -32.86 3.34
CA VAL A 307 23.28 -31.73 2.72
C VAL A 307 23.66 -30.71 3.78
N ASN A 308 24.86 -30.17 3.68
CA ASN A 308 25.42 -29.18 4.56
C ASN A 308 25.98 -27.98 3.77
N LEU A 309 26.28 -26.89 4.42
CA LEU A 309 26.75 -25.66 3.74
C LEU A 309 28.06 -25.84 2.96
N LYS A 310 28.89 -26.83 3.32
CA LYS A 310 30.13 -27.15 2.62
C LYS A 310 29.92 -27.83 1.25
N ASP A 311 28.71 -28.29 0.95
CA ASP A 311 28.39 -29.09 -0.22
C ASP A 311 27.97 -28.28 -1.45
N PHE A 312 27.85 -26.94 -1.30
CA PHE A 312 27.53 -26.00 -2.36
C PHE A 312 28.05 -24.58 -2.06
N GLU A 313 28.09 -23.72 -3.08
CA GLU A 313 28.54 -22.33 -2.92
C GLU A 313 27.34 -21.39 -2.73
N VAL A 314 27.50 -20.40 -1.87
CA VAL A 314 26.51 -19.35 -1.57
C VAL A 314 27.09 -18.00 -1.95
N ALA A 315 26.39 -17.24 -2.80
CA ALA A 315 26.81 -15.90 -3.20
C ALA A 315 26.62 -14.89 -2.05
N GLU A 316 25.47 -14.93 -1.40
CA GLU A 316 25.15 -14.05 -0.27
C GLU A 316 24.07 -14.66 0.63
N THR A 317 24.12 -14.32 1.93
CA THR A 317 23.12 -14.75 2.95
C THR A 317 22.38 -13.52 3.46
N ALA A 318 21.03 -13.54 3.44
CA ALA A 318 20.19 -12.42 3.83
C ALA A 318 18.88 -12.89 4.49
N ASP A 319 18.05 -11.95 4.95
CA ASP A 319 16.65 -12.19 5.29
C ASP A 319 15.83 -12.19 3.99
N LEU A 320 15.39 -13.37 3.56
CA LEU A 320 14.69 -13.57 2.28
C LEU A 320 13.26 -14.08 2.45
N CYS A 321 12.89 -14.51 3.66
CA CYS A 321 11.59 -15.11 3.89
C CYS A 321 10.50 -14.07 4.15
N GLU A 322 9.26 -14.41 3.77
CA GLU A 322 8.08 -13.74 4.29
C GLU A 322 7.85 -14.10 5.76
N VAL A 323 7.33 -13.14 6.53
CA VAL A 323 6.85 -13.40 7.89
C VAL A 323 5.58 -14.24 7.86
N LYS A 324 5.35 -15.01 8.90
CA LYS A 324 4.12 -15.77 9.15
C LYS A 324 3.40 -15.22 10.38
N GLU A 325 2.11 -15.40 10.40
CA GLU A 325 1.33 -15.16 11.62
C GLU A 325 1.86 -16.02 12.77
N GLY A 326 2.08 -15.39 13.92
CA GLY A 326 2.70 -16.06 15.08
C GLY A 326 4.23 -15.99 15.11
N ASP A 327 4.92 -15.52 14.06
CA ASP A 327 6.36 -15.21 14.14
C ASP A 327 6.64 -14.15 15.21
N ILE A 328 7.87 -14.06 15.63
CA ILE A 328 8.28 -13.18 16.73
C ILE A 328 8.40 -11.73 16.26
N CYS A 329 7.75 -10.84 16.98
CA CYS A 329 7.85 -9.39 16.75
C CYS A 329 9.29 -8.90 16.95
N PRO A 330 9.89 -8.19 15.99
CA PRO A 330 11.26 -7.69 16.09
C PRO A 330 11.46 -6.62 17.17
N SER A 331 10.36 -5.99 17.65
CA SER A 331 10.41 -4.93 18.66
C SER A 331 10.27 -5.45 20.09
N CYS A 332 9.38 -6.42 20.34
CA CYS A 332 9.06 -6.82 21.73
C CYS A 332 9.11 -8.33 22.00
N GLY A 333 9.35 -9.15 20.97
CA GLY A 333 9.48 -10.60 21.11
C GLY A 333 8.14 -11.35 21.30
N LYS A 334 6.98 -10.69 21.19
CA LYS A 334 5.67 -11.35 21.22
C LYS A 334 5.24 -11.78 19.82
N PRO A 335 4.24 -12.67 19.68
CA PRO A 335 3.76 -13.09 18.38
C PRO A 335 3.25 -11.93 17.51
N LEU A 336 3.52 -12.01 16.20
CA LEU A 336 2.95 -11.15 15.18
C LEU A 336 1.52 -11.58 14.86
N THR A 337 0.69 -10.61 14.50
CA THR A 337 -0.68 -10.78 14.03
C THR A 337 -0.84 -10.16 12.65
N PHE A 338 -1.76 -10.70 11.85
CA PHE A 338 -2.05 -10.20 10.52
C PHE A 338 -3.44 -9.60 10.47
N ASP A 339 -3.52 -8.42 9.88
CA ASP A 339 -4.74 -7.75 9.49
C ASP A 339 -4.71 -7.46 7.98
N HIS A 340 -5.86 -7.13 7.40
CA HIS A 340 -5.93 -6.60 6.04
C HIS A 340 -6.16 -5.09 6.08
N GLY A 341 -5.57 -4.38 5.13
CA GLY A 341 -5.64 -2.93 5.03
C GLY A 341 -5.88 -2.41 3.62
N ILE A 342 -6.42 -1.20 3.58
CA ILE A 342 -6.52 -0.37 2.38
C ILE A 342 -5.57 0.80 2.58
N GLU A 343 -4.54 0.92 1.74
CA GLU A 343 -3.65 2.08 1.75
C GLU A 343 -4.42 3.34 1.37
N VAL A 344 -4.66 4.21 2.33
CA VAL A 344 -5.39 5.48 2.13
C VAL A 344 -4.47 6.68 1.99
N GLY A 345 -3.24 6.58 2.48
CA GLY A 345 -2.22 7.62 2.35
C GLY A 345 -0.82 7.10 2.58
N ASN A 346 0.16 7.82 2.04
CA ASN A 346 1.56 7.48 2.18
C ASN A 346 2.41 8.73 2.36
N LEU A 347 3.47 8.61 3.16
CA LEU A 347 4.45 9.65 3.45
C LEU A 347 5.85 9.13 3.06
N PHE A 348 6.58 9.92 2.28
CA PHE A 348 7.93 9.59 1.83
C PHE A 348 8.94 10.64 2.26
N LYS A 349 10.09 10.22 2.79
CA LYS A 349 11.31 11.02 2.78
C LYS A 349 12.09 10.68 1.52
N LEU A 350 11.99 11.53 0.50
CA LEU A 350 12.64 11.30 -0.80
C LEU A 350 14.16 11.60 -0.76
N GLY A 351 14.58 12.45 0.17
CA GLY A 351 15.96 12.95 0.21
C GLY A 351 16.24 13.87 -0.97
N THR A 352 17.39 13.70 -1.62
CA THR A 352 17.83 14.52 -2.77
C THR A 352 17.60 13.85 -4.13
N LYS A 353 16.99 12.67 -4.20
CA LYS A 353 16.84 11.87 -5.42
C LYS A 353 16.34 12.67 -6.62
N TYR A 354 15.27 13.43 -6.44
CA TYR A 354 14.67 14.24 -7.51
C TYR A 354 15.44 15.52 -7.77
N SER A 355 15.96 16.13 -6.72
CA SER A 355 16.79 17.34 -6.82
C SER A 355 18.08 17.07 -7.58
N ASP A 356 18.75 15.95 -7.29
CA ASP A 356 19.96 15.53 -7.99
C ASP A 356 19.69 15.27 -9.48
N SER A 357 18.59 14.56 -9.79
CA SER A 357 18.27 14.20 -11.19
C SER A 357 17.77 15.37 -12.04
N LEU A 358 17.09 16.35 -11.42
CA LEU A 358 16.49 17.49 -12.11
C LEU A 358 17.32 18.78 -12.00
N GLY A 359 18.36 18.81 -11.16
CA GLY A 359 19.17 20.01 -10.90
C GLY A 359 18.48 21.04 -10.02
N LEU A 360 17.64 20.61 -9.07
CA LEU A 360 17.01 21.50 -8.08
C LEU A 360 18.01 21.78 -6.95
N GLU A 361 18.65 22.95 -7.04
CA GLU A 361 19.70 23.40 -6.13
C GLU A 361 19.41 24.79 -5.59
N TYR A 362 19.96 25.09 -4.42
CA TYR A 362 19.91 26.40 -3.77
C TYR A 362 21.32 26.86 -3.34
N LEU A 363 21.53 28.15 -3.15
CA LEU A 363 22.75 28.72 -2.59
C LEU A 363 22.69 28.69 -1.06
N ASP A 364 23.65 28.01 -0.45
CA ASP A 364 23.83 28.00 1.00
C ASP A 364 24.38 29.33 1.55
N GLN A 365 24.60 29.41 2.86
CA GLN A 365 25.15 30.59 3.51
C GLN A 365 26.56 30.97 3.04
N ASN A 366 27.29 30.04 2.42
CA ASN A 366 28.63 30.22 1.87
C ASN A 366 28.64 30.41 0.37
N ASN A 367 27.48 30.70 -0.25
CA ASN A 367 27.28 30.80 -1.70
C ASN A 367 27.71 29.52 -2.48
N LYS A 368 27.54 28.33 -1.87
CA LYS A 368 27.74 27.06 -2.55
C LYS A 368 26.39 26.47 -2.93
N LEU A 369 26.33 25.86 -4.11
CA LEU A 369 25.15 25.10 -4.54
C LEU A 369 25.03 23.84 -3.72
N GLN A 370 23.82 23.58 -3.23
CA GLN A 370 23.42 22.40 -2.48
C GLN A 370 22.12 21.86 -3.03
N PRO A 371 21.92 20.53 -3.08
CA PRO A 371 20.65 19.95 -3.47
C PRO A 371 19.57 20.20 -2.43
N VAL A 372 18.34 20.41 -2.90
CA VAL A 372 17.16 20.55 -2.02
C VAL A 372 16.72 19.18 -1.54
N TRP A 373 16.36 19.06 -0.27
CA TRP A 373 15.79 17.85 0.31
C TRP A 373 14.28 17.86 0.16
N MET A 374 13.70 16.75 -0.28
CA MET A 374 12.28 16.64 -0.60
C MET A 374 11.57 15.56 0.20
N GLY A 375 10.34 15.86 0.58
CA GLY A 375 9.35 14.89 1.03
C GLY A 375 8.16 14.85 0.07
N SER A 376 7.46 13.72 0.01
CA SER A 376 6.23 13.54 -0.79
C SER A 376 5.15 12.88 0.07
N TYR A 377 3.91 13.37 -0.04
CA TYR A 377 2.83 13.04 0.88
C TYR A 377 1.51 12.91 0.12
N GLY A 378 1.05 11.67 -0.13
CA GLY A 378 -0.14 11.36 -0.92
C GLY A 378 -1.33 10.88 -0.09
N ILE A 379 -2.56 11.29 -0.45
CA ILE A 379 -3.82 10.73 0.05
C ILE A 379 -4.72 10.43 -1.14
N GLY A 380 -5.19 9.19 -1.27
CA GLY A 380 -6.19 8.79 -2.25
C GLY A 380 -7.60 9.10 -1.76
N LEU A 381 -8.30 10.09 -2.38
CA LEU A 381 -9.60 10.54 -1.88
C LEU A 381 -10.66 9.45 -2.01
N GLU A 382 -10.74 8.79 -3.16
CA GLU A 382 -11.71 7.72 -3.40
C GLU A 382 -11.44 6.50 -2.51
N ARG A 383 -10.16 6.19 -2.23
CA ARG A 383 -9.79 5.15 -1.27
C ARG A 383 -10.26 5.48 0.14
N CYS A 384 -10.08 6.73 0.58
CA CYS A 384 -10.62 7.19 1.88
C CYS A 384 -12.12 7.02 1.94
N MET A 385 -12.85 7.45 0.88
CA MET A 385 -14.30 7.30 0.81
C MET A 385 -14.72 5.82 0.85
N ALA A 386 -14.06 4.96 0.09
CA ALA A 386 -14.31 3.52 0.07
C ALA A 386 -14.04 2.88 1.44
N ALA A 387 -12.92 3.23 2.09
CA ALA A 387 -12.57 2.72 3.42
C ALA A 387 -13.57 3.15 4.49
N VAL A 388 -14.04 4.41 4.46
CA VAL A 388 -15.09 4.87 5.37
C VAL A 388 -16.39 4.12 5.11
N ALA A 389 -16.79 3.95 3.86
CA ALA A 389 -18.00 3.21 3.49
C ALA A 389 -17.94 1.75 3.95
N ASP A 390 -16.77 1.13 3.87
CA ASP A 390 -16.53 -0.24 4.32
C ASP A 390 -16.56 -0.36 5.86
N GLN A 391 -15.96 0.58 6.57
CA GLN A 391 -15.94 0.55 8.04
C GLN A 391 -17.27 0.98 8.69
N TYR A 392 -18.08 1.77 7.97
CA TYR A 392 -19.32 2.37 8.50
C TYR A 392 -20.52 1.98 7.66
N HIS A 393 -20.99 0.74 7.82
CA HIS A 393 -22.22 0.24 7.22
C HIS A 393 -22.91 -0.78 8.13
N ASP A 394 -24.16 -1.10 7.83
CA ASP A 394 -24.90 -2.23 8.35
C ASP A 394 -25.72 -2.90 7.22
N ASP A 395 -26.56 -3.87 7.54
CA ASP A 395 -27.40 -4.58 6.56
C ASP A 395 -28.39 -3.67 5.82
N ASN A 396 -28.63 -2.45 6.31
CA ASN A 396 -29.56 -1.49 5.70
C ASN A 396 -28.87 -0.47 4.79
N GLY A 397 -27.53 -0.34 4.87
CA GLY A 397 -26.76 0.59 4.06
C GLY A 397 -25.66 1.32 4.83
N LEU A 398 -25.23 2.46 4.29
CA LEU A 398 -24.11 3.26 4.81
C LEU A 398 -24.49 4.00 6.12
N ILE A 399 -23.45 4.31 6.91
CA ILE A 399 -23.54 5.10 8.14
C ILE A 399 -22.43 6.17 8.09
N TRP A 400 -22.59 7.18 7.27
CA TRP A 400 -21.54 8.19 7.14
C TRP A 400 -21.25 8.93 8.45
N PRO A 401 -19.99 9.11 8.83
CA PRO A 401 -19.61 10.12 9.81
C PRO A 401 -20.12 11.50 9.42
N GLU A 402 -20.60 12.27 10.40
CA GLU A 402 -21.24 13.57 10.14
C GLU A 402 -20.35 14.56 9.40
N GLU A 403 -19.03 14.46 9.59
CA GLU A 403 -18.02 15.35 8.99
C GLU A 403 -17.96 15.24 7.47
N ILE A 404 -18.23 14.03 6.93
CA ILE A 404 -18.06 13.72 5.50
C ILE A 404 -19.36 13.26 4.82
N ALA A 405 -20.46 13.23 5.55
CA ALA A 405 -21.74 12.87 4.97
C ALA A 405 -22.10 13.81 3.81
N PRO A 406 -22.64 13.27 2.68
CA PRO A 406 -23.01 14.09 1.51
C PRO A 406 -24.05 15.16 1.84
N PHE A 407 -24.91 14.87 2.80
CA PHE A 407 -25.89 15.79 3.39
C PHE A 407 -25.93 15.62 4.90
N LYS A 408 -26.08 16.70 5.64
CA LYS A 408 -26.17 16.64 7.10
C LYS A 408 -27.45 15.98 7.58
N ALA A 409 -28.55 16.22 6.90
CA ALA A 409 -29.86 15.65 7.18
C ALA A 409 -30.68 15.45 5.92
N ALA A 410 -31.69 14.61 6.02
CA ALA A 410 -32.75 14.49 5.02
C ALA A 410 -34.10 14.86 5.64
N ILE A 411 -34.85 15.71 4.98
CA ILE A 411 -36.27 15.97 5.26
C ILE A 411 -37.09 15.04 4.40
N VAL A 412 -37.92 14.19 5.00
CA VAL A 412 -38.78 13.25 4.29
C VAL A 412 -40.25 13.59 4.51
N ILE A 413 -40.95 13.93 3.43
CA ILE A 413 -42.40 14.17 3.42
C ILE A 413 -43.10 12.81 3.31
N VAL A 414 -43.90 12.43 4.31
CA VAL A 414 -44.62 11.15 4.34
C VAL A 414 -45.70 11.08 3.23
N SER A 415 -46.41 12.18 3.02
CA SER A 415 -47.45 12.28 2.00
C SER A 415 -47.22 13.51 1.09
N ALA A 416 -46.76 13.27 -0.12
CA ALA A 416 -46.57 14.33 -1.12
C ALA A 416 -47.87 15.06 -1.55
N LYS A 417 -49.04 14.58 -1.09
CA LYS A 417 -50.34 15.19 -1.35
C LYS A 417 -50.86 16.04 -0.21
N ASP A 418 -50.18 16.04 0.95
CA ASP A 418 -50.52 16.80 2.14
C ASP A 418 -49.82 18.16 2.13
N GLU A 419 -50.58 19.22 1.83
CA GLU A 419 -50.03 20.57 1.70
C GLU A 419 -49.37 21.08 3.00
N ALA A 420 -49.90 20.69 4.16
CA ALA A 420 -49.29 21.10 5.43
C ALA A 420 -47.88 20.47 5.63
N GLN A 421 -47.68 19.22 5.19
CA GLN A 421 -46.37 18.58 5.24
C GLN A 421 -45.41 19.24 4.25
N LYS A 422 -45.86 19.58 3.04
CA LYS A 422 -45.04 20.29 2.05
C LYS A 422 -44.60 21.65 2.56
N GLU A 423 -45.56 22.49 3.01
CA GLU A 423 -45.25 23.80 3.52
C GLU A 423 -44.26 23.77 4.70
N ALA A 424 -44.42 22.82 5.62
CA ALA A 424 -43.50 22.62 6.72
C ALA A 424 -42.10 22.20 6.25
N ALA A 425 -42.05 21.32 5.22
CA ALA A 425 -40.78 20.86 4.65
C ALA A 425 -40.03 21.99 3.96
N GLU A 426 -40.71 22.77 3.14
CA GLU A 426 -40.12 23.91 2.42
C GLU A 426 -39.58 24.98 3.41
N LYS A 427 -40.37 25.29 4.47
CA LYS A 427 -39.91 26.22 5.52
C LYS A 427 -38.65 25.70 6.24
N LEU A 428 -38.64 24.42 6.60
CA LEU A 428 -37.49 23.82 7.28
C LEU A 428 -36.27 23.74 6.36
N TYR A 429 -36.47 23.40 5.09
CA TYR A 429 -35.42 23.36 4.09
C TYR A 429 -34.80 24.74 3.86
N ALA A 430 -35.65 25.78 3.65
CA ALA A 430 -35.19 27.17 3.50
C ALA A 430 -34.43 27.67 4.75
N TYR A 431 -34.91 27.34 5.93
CA TYR A 431 -34.24 27.68 7.19
C TYR A 431 -32.85 27.03 7.29
N ALA A 432 -32.74 25.73 6.93
CA ALA A 432 -31.45 25.04 6.95
C ALA A 432 -30.47 25.64 5.95
N GLN A 433 -30.92 26.00 4.74
CA GLN A 433 -30.09 26.67 3.74
C GLN A 433 -29.62 28.07 4.23
N GLU A 434 -30.52 28.86 4.85
CA GLU A 434 -30.16 30.15 5.45
C GLU A 434 -29.06 29.98 6.53
N LYS A 435 -29.06 28.88 7.26
CA LYS A 435 -28.06 28.54 8.28
C LYS A 435 -26.78 27.91 7.70
N GLY A 436 -26.71 27.71 6.39
CA GLY A 436 -25.55 27.11 5.71
C GLY A 436 -25.45 25.58 5.85
N TYR A 437 -26.57 24.93 6.17
CA TYR A 437 -26.62 23.46 6.18
C TYR A 437 -27.04 22.92 4.82
N ASP A 438 -26.24 22.02 4.28
CA ASP A 438 -26.61 21.26 3.10
C ASP A 438 -27.42 20.03 3.52
N ILE A 439 -28.68 20.01 3.12
CA ILE A 439 -29.66 18.97 3.48
C ILE A 439 -30.44 18.51 2.23
N LEU A 440 -30.90 17.27 2.28
CA LEU A 440 -31.72 16.67 1.22
C LEU A 440 -33.20 16.84 1.54
N LEU A 441 -34.02 17.22 0.55
CA LEU A 441 -35.47 17.19 0.64
C LEU A 441 -36.01 16.05 -0.25
N ASP A 442 -36.65 15.05 0.38
CA ASP A 442 -37.37 13.98 -0.33
C ASP A 442 -38.86 14.28 -0.43
N ASP A 443 -39.23 14.96 -1.49
CA ASP A 443 -40.61 15.35 -1.87
C ASP A 443 -41.26 14.37 -2.86
N ARG A 444 -40.60 13.27 -3.22
CA ARG A 444 -41.11 12.27 -4.18
C ARG A 444 -42.46 11.73 -3.76
N ASN A 445 -43.32 11.44 -4.77
CA ASN A 445 -44.60 10.76 -4.55
C ASN A 445 -44.39 9.23 -4.42
N GLU A 446 -43.64 8.81 -3.40
CA GLU A 446 -43.31 7.43 -3.08
C GLU A 446 -43.86 7.00 -1.73
N ARG A 447 -43.91 5.70 -1.48
CA ARG A 447 -44.35 5.15 -0.18
C ARG A 447 -43.31 5.52 0.89
N PRO A 448 -43.75 5.89 2.10
CA PRO A 448 -42.83 6.28 3.17
C PRO A 448 -41.71 5.25 3.46
N GLY A 449 -42.06 3.94 3.43
CA GLY A 449 -41.08 2.87 3.65
C GLY A 449 -39.98 2.80 2.59
N VAL A 450 -40.28 3.17 1.32
CA VAL A 450 -39.26 3.27 0.27
C VAL A 450 -38.33 4.44 0.56
N LYS A 451 -38.89 5.62 0.84
CA LYS A 451 -38.10 6.81 1.17
C LYS A 451 -37.17 6.58 2.38
N PHE A 452 -37.69 5.91 3.43
CA PHE A 452 -36.88 5.61 4.63
C PHE A 452 -35.72 4.67 4.33
N LYS A 453 -35.96 3.61 3.53
CA LYS A 453 -34.92 2.69 3.11
C LYS A 453 -33.87 3.35 2.23
N ASP A 454 -34.29 4.25 1.35
CA ASP A 454 -33.34 5.01 0.51
C ASP A 454 -32.42 5.88 1.37
N MET A 455 -32.96 6.55 2.41
CA MET A 455 -32.17 7.37 3.33
C MET A 455 -31.22 6.51 4.18
N GLU A 456 -31.64 5.30 4.58
CA GLU A 456 -30.80 4.34 5.29
C GLU A 456 -29.70 3.80 4.37
N LEU A 457 -30.03 3.46 3.12
CA LEU A 457 -29.07 2.97 2.12
C LEU A 457 -28.00 4.03 1.80
N ILE A 458 -28.41 5.29 1.60
CA ILE A 458 -27.49 6.42 1.35
C ILE A 458 -26.66 6.73 2.60
N GLY A 459 -27.19 6.48 3.80
CA GLY A 459 -26.49 6.68 5.08
C GLY A 459 -26.47 8.12 5.58
N ILE A 460 -27.51 8.92 5.27
CA ILE A 460 -27.60 10.30 5.75
C ILE A 460 -27.71 10.30 7.29
N PRO A 461 -26.89 11.07 8.02
CA PRO A 461 -26.81 10.99 9.49
C PRO A 461 -28.13 11.26 10.23
N TYR A 462 -28.90 12.23 9.76
CA TYR A 462 -30.17 12.59 10.38
C TYR A 462 -31.32 12.53 9.38
N ARG A 463 -32.45 11.90 9.77
CA ARG A 463 -33.68 11.92 9.02
C ARG A 463 -34.77 12.64 9.80
N ILE A 464 -35.32 13.72 9.25
CA ILE A 464 -36.44 14.49 9.78
C ILE A 464 -37.68 14.07 9.00
N THR A 465 -38.59 13.38 9.66
CA THR A 465 -39.81 12.86 9.02
C THR A 465 -41.00 13.77 9.33
N LEU A 466 -41.58 14.30 8.28
CA LEU A 466 -42.79 15.14 8.34
C LEU A 466 -44.02 14.30 8.01
N GLY A 467 -44.74 13.90 9.04
CA GLY A 467 -45.95 13.08 8.93
C GLY A 467 -47.18 13.76 9.53
N LYS A 468 -48.09 12.96 10.08
CA LYS A 468 -49.36 13.46 10.68
C LYS A 468 -49.15 14.44 11.83
N GLY A 469 -48.03 14.34 12.55
CA GLY A 469 -47.68 15.23 13.68
C GLY A 469 -47.39 16.69 13.27
N VAL A 470 -47.21 16.98 12.01
CA VAL A 470 -46.97 18.36 11.51
C VAL A 470 -48.07 19.33 11.92
N LYS A 471 -49.35 18.85 11.98
CA LYS A 471 -50.50 19.65 12.43
C LYS A 471 -50.41 20.07 13.90
N ASP A 472 -49.65 19.30 14.68
CA ASP A 472 -49.38 19.57 16.12
C ASP A 472 -47.98 20.19 16.33
N GLY A 473 -47.31 20.64 15.22
CA GLY A 473 -45.97 21.22 15.27
C GLY A 473 -44.87 20.22 15.59
N LYS A 474 -45.09 18.91 15.31
CA LYS A 474 -44.13 17.83 15.62
C LYS A 474 -43.59 17.17 14.37
N ALA A 475 -42.29 16.83 14.42
CA ALA A 475 -41.59 16.00 13.43
C ALA A 475 -40.92 14.82 14.15
N GLU A 476 -40.66 13.73 13.44
CA GLU A 476 -39.84 12.62 13.96
C GLU A 476 -38.40 12.84 13.50
N LEU A 477 -37.44 12.77 14.44
CA LEU A 477 -36.02 12.80 14.17
C LEU A 477 -35.41 11.40 14.41
N VAL A 478 -34.66 10.90 13.46
CA VAL A 478 -33.93 9.64 13.54
C VAL A 478 -32.47 9.90 13.27
N LYS A 479 -31.58 9.44 14.16
CA LYS A 479 -30.15 9.43 13.95
C LYS A 479 -29.73 8.06 13.40
N ARG A 480 -29.10 8.04 12.21
CA ARG A 480 -28.78 6.82 11.45
C ARG A 480 -27.89 5.86 12.26
N SER A 481 -26.86 6.37 12.95
CA SER A 481 -25.91 5.57 13.72
C SER A 481 -26.50 4.94 14.98
N GLU A 482 -27.58 5.48 15.52
CA GLU A 482 -28.17 5.04 16.78
C GLU A 482 -29.49 4.30 16.59
N GLY A 483 -30.12 4.39 15.41
CA GLY A 483 -31.43 3.84 15.14
C GLY A 483 -32.55 4.40 16.04
N GLN A 484 -32.25 5.46 16.82
CA GLN A 484 -33.18 6.03 17.81
C GLN A 484 -34.13 7.01 17.16
N LYS A 485 -35.41 6.92 17.59
CA LYS A 485 -36.45 7.88 17.24
C LYS A 485 -36.64 8.86 18.42
N GLN A 486 -36.55 10.14 18.10
CA GLN A 486 -36.87 11.25 19.02
C GLN A 486 -38.11 12.00 18.55
#